data_b09dc47a3f8fd367af81555f410439e9
#
_entry.id   b09dc47a3f8fd367af81555f410439e9
#
_cell.length_a   1.000
_cell.length_b   1.000
_cell.length_c   1.000
_cell.angle_alpha   90.00
_cell.angle_beta   90.00
_cell.angle_gamma   90.00
#
_symmetry.space_group_name_H-M   'P 1'
#
loop_
_entity.id
_entity.type
_entity.pdbx_description
1 polymer ?
#
loop_
_entity_poly.entity_id
_entity_poly.type
_entity_poly.pdbx_seq_one_letter_code
_entity_poly.pdbx_strand_id
1 'polypeptide(L)'
;MVAILCGIRGGDNKNGESKLAGKSAFNSDFNFNLYEYFHFCSKMLKKEDTKPLSRGRSSNSPCMIVFCAFEQLSTLINAAKKHGFVNYIPLVFVKNYSPQVLKANMRIVGATEYALVLYRDRLPKFRNGCIQDENGKNIRGTGHMIFNWFNWEKDAKDIPKIHPAQKPVAVIKKLIEIFTDEGDVVIDPCCGSGSTLRAAAELGRSAFGFEIDRNFYNRAKNEMLVFEKDKQLSIFDFYKNA
;
A
#
# COMPACT_ATOMS: atom_id res chain seq x y z
N MET A 1 -12.88 8.46 -2.44
CA MET A 1 -12.59 7.10 -1.95
C MET A 1 -11.23 7.09 -1.30
N VAL A 2 -10.98 6.19 -0.38
CA VAL A 2 -9.69 6.10 0.32
C VAL A 2 -9.16 4.69 0.17
N ALA A 3 -7.99 4.53 -0.42
CA ALA A 3 -7.18 3.33 -0.33
C ALA A 3 -6.07 3.60 0.70
N ILE A 4 -5.79 2.66 1.58
CA ILE A 4 -4.74 2.78 2.59
C ILE A 4 -3.64 1.79 2.23
N LEU A 5 -2.43 2.30 2.07
CA LEU A 5 -1.22 1.53 1.80
C LEU A 5 -0.32 1.61 3.02
N CYS A 6 0.06 0.48 3.57
CA CYS A 6 0.95 0.44 4.72
C CYS A 6 1.85 -0.78 4.67
N GLY A 7 3.07 -0.64 5.15
CA GLY A 7 3.98 -1.76 5.35
C GLY A 7 4.14 -2.04 6.84
N ILE A 8 3.55 -3.13 7.31
CA ILE A 8 3.78 -3.59 8.68
C ILE A 8 5.02 -4.47 8.67
N ARG A 9 6.05 -4.04 9.39
CA ARG A 9 7.17 -4.92 9.75
C ARG A 9 6.93 -5.43 11.15
N GLY A 10 6.64 -6.73 11.27
CA GLY A 10 6.74 -7.40 12.55
C GLY A 10 8.20 -7.56 12.91
N GLY A 11 8.53 -7.29 14.17
CA GLY A 11 9.80 -7.70 14.74
C GLY A 11 9.98 -9.22 14.63
N ASP A 12 11.19 -9.68 14.80
CA ASP A 12 11.59 -11.09 14.86
C ASP A 12 11.41 -11.91 13.58
N ASN A 13 12.20 -11.60 12.58
CA ASN A 13 12.48 -12.57 11.54
C ASN A 13 13.49 -13.60 12.08
N LYS A 14 13.02 -14.43 13.03
CA LYS A 14 13.83 -15.48 13.67
C LYS A 14 14.28 -16.57 12.69
N ASN A 15 13.68 -16.62 11.51
CA ASN A 15 13.96 -17.63 10.49
C ASN A 15 15.06 -17.23 9.51
N GLY A 16 15.55 -16.00 9.56
CA GLY A 16 16.65 -15.53 8.70
C GLY A 16 18.02 -15.71 9.38
N GLU A 17 18.98 -16.24 8.66
CA GLU A 17 20.37 -16.40 9.11
C GLU A 17 21.22 -15.14 8.88
N SER A 18 20.62 -14.00 8.60
CA SER A 18 21.35 -12.74 8.42
C SER A 18 21.73 -12.12 9.76
N LYS A 19 22.78 -11.25 9.77
CA LYS A 19 23.18 -10.48 10.98
C LYS A 19 22.05 -9.59 11.53
N LEU A 20 20.98 -9.38 10.77
CA LEU A 20 19.79 -8.60 11.14
C LEU A 20 18.61 -9.50 11.57
N ALA A 21 18.76 -10.83 11.52
CA ALA A 21 17.75 -11.76 12.00
C ALA A 21 17.55 -11.58 13.52
N GLY A 22 16.32 -11.45 13.97
CA GLY A 22 16.00 -11.21 15.38
C GLY A 22 16.23 -9.79 15.88
N LYS A 23 16.59 -8.84 15.00
CA LYS A 23 16.70 -7.41 15.35
C LYS A 23 15.56 -6.65 14.71
N SER A 24 14.83 -5.87 15.52
CA SER A 24 13.92 -4.87 14.96
C SER A 24 14.71 -3.83 14.16
N ALA A 25 14.16 -3.40 13.04
CA ALA A 25 14.77 -2.34 12.24
C ALA A 25 14.65 -0.97 12.93
N PHE A 26 13.66 -0.82 13.81
CA PHE A 26 13.35 0.43 14.52
C PHE A 26 12.83 0.13 15.92
N ASN A 27 13.16 0.99 16.87
CA ASN A 27 12.67 0.87 18.26
C ASN A 27 11.14 0.97 18.36
N SER A 28 10.49 1.65 17.42
CA SER A 28 9.02 1.78 17.33
C SER A 28 8.30 0.50 16.89
N ASP A 29 8.99 -0.45 16.26
CA ASP A 29 8.37 -1.69 15.76
C ASP A 29 7.82 -2.58 16.91
N PHE A 30 8.41 -2.50 18.10
CA PHE A 30 7.96 -3.27 19.26
C PHE A 30 6.65 -2.80 19.87
N ASN A 31 6.27 -1.54 19.63
CA ASN A 31 5.09 -0.91 20.22
C ASN A 31 3.95 -0.76 19.22
N PHE A 32 4.04 -1.40 18.04
CA PHE A 32 3.01 -1.28 17.03
C PHE A 32 1.75 -2.04 17.45
N ASN A 33 0.70 -1.29 17.79
CA ASN A 33 -0.59 -1.84 18.18
C ASN A 33 -1.45 -2.12 16.95
N LEU A 34 -1.49 -3.38 16.54
CA LEU A 34 -2.23 -3.83 15.37
C LEU A 34 -3.75 -3.56 15.48
N TYR A 35 -4.31 -3.63 16.70
CA TYR A 35 -5.73 -3.36 16.93
C TYR A 35 -6.04 -1.87 16.69
N GLU A 36 -5.29 -0.96 17.27
CA GLU A 36 -5.47 0.48 17.06
C GLU A 36 -5.26 0.87 15.61
N TYR A 37 -4.27 0.26 14.95
CA TYR A 37 -4.01 0.46 13.53
C TYR A 37 -5.24 0.10 12.67
N PHE A 38 -5.81 -1.10 12.83
CA PHE A 38 -7.00 -1.49 12.08
C PHE A 38 -8.23 -0.68 12.48
N HIS A 39 -8.35 -0.29 13.76
CA HIS A 39 -9.40 0.60 14.21
C HIS A 39 -9.33 1.94 13.47
N PHE A 40 -8.17 2.59 13.47
CA PHE A 40 -7.93 3.83 12.74
C PHE A 40 -8.28 3.67 11.24
N CYS A 41 -7.72 2.68 10.56
CA CYS A 41 -7.97 2.44 9.15
C CYS A 41 -9.46 2.22 8.84
N SER A 42 -10.16 1.47 9.69
CA SER A 42 -11.59 1.21 9.52
C SER A 42 -12.45 2.48 9.62
N LYS A 43 -11.99 3.48 10.39
CA LYS A 43 -12.66 4.78 10.53
C LYS A 43 -12.34 5.72 9.37
N MET A 44 -11.10 5.68 8.86
CA MET A 44 -10.65 6.54 7.76
C MET A 44 -11.21 6.13 6.41
N LEU A 45 -11.45 4.84 6.19
CA LEU A 45 -12.03 4.36 4.95
C LEU A 45 -13.49 4.78 4.81
N LYS A 46 -13.83 5.34 3.64
CA LYS A 46 -15.20 5.67 3.28
C LYS A 46 -16.14 4.48 3.55
N LYS A 47 -17.32 4.74 4.02
CA LYS A 47 -18.36 3.72 4.16
C LYS A 47 -18.77 3.23 2.76
N GLU A 48 -19.12 1.95 2.68
CA GLU A 48 -19.66 1.38 1.46
C GLU A 48 -21.08 1.92 1.19
N ASP A 49 -21.41 2.04 -0.09
CA ASP A 49 -22.77 2.42 -0.49
C ASP A 49 -23.75 1.30 -0.11
N THR A 50 -24.90 1.67 0.43
CA THR A 50 -25.94 0.70 0.81
C THR A 50 -26.73 0.17 -0.38
N LYS A 51 -26.76 0.93 -1.49
CA LYS A 51 -27.50 0.55 -2.70
C LYS A 51 -26.80 -0.59 -3.44
N PRO A 52 -27.53 -1.62 -3.89
CA PRO A 52 -26.97 -2.69 -4.69
C PRO A 52 -26.36 -2.14 -5.99
N LEU A 53 -25.23 -2.73 -6.40
CA LEU A 53 -24.61 -2.42 -7.68
C LEU A 53 -25.48 -2.96 -8.82
N SER A 54 -25.73 -2.14 -9.82
CA SER A 54 -26.35 -2.59 -11.06
C SER A 54 -25.41 -3.57 -11.79
N ARG A 55 -25.99 -4.58 -12.43
CA ARG A 55 -25.21 -5.58 -13.16
C ARG A 55 -24.32 -4.91 -14.22
N GLY A 56 -23.04 -5.27 -14.22
CA GLY A 56 -22.03 -4.76 -15.16
C GLY A 56 -21.39 -3.42 -14.78
N ARG A 57 -21.70 -2.84 -13.63
CA ARG A 57 -21.00 -1.67 -13.11
C ARG A 57 -19.83 -2.05 -12.20
N SER A 58 -18.73 -1.31 -12.29
CA SER A 58 -17.60 -1.44 -11.37
C SER A 58 -17.98 -0.96 -9.98
N SER A 59 -17.47 -1.64 -8.96
CA SER A 59 -17.59 -1.18 -7.58
C SER A 59 -16.80 0.12 -7.37
N ASN A 60 -17.31 0.96 -6.48
CA ASN A 60 -16.62 2.14 -5.98
C ASN A 60 -16.27 2.01 -4.49
N SER A 61 -16.30 0.81 -3.95
CA SER A 61 -15.97 0.56 -2.56
C SER A 61 -14.47 0.73 -2.32
N PRO A 62 -14.08 1.25 -1.15
CA PRO A 62 -12.68 1.39 -0.79
C PRO A 62 -12.08 0.06 -0.39
N CYS A 63 -10.75 -0.02 -0.42
CA CYS A 63 -9.98 -1.11 0.14
C CYS A 63 -8.80 -0.61 0.94
N MET A 64 -8.20 -1.51 1.69
CA MET A 64 -6.96 -1.31 2.41
C MET A 64 -5.92 -2.29 1.88
N ILE A 65 -4.73 -1.83 1.55
CA ILE A 65 -3.63 -2.68 1.10
C ILE A 65 -2.55 -2.68 2.18
N VAL A 66 -2.22 -3.86 2.70
CA VAL A 66 -1.26 -4.00 3.79
C VAL A 66 -0.12 -4.91 3.35
N PHE A 67 1.08 -4.36 3.25
CA PHE A 67 2.30 -5.15 3.03
C PHE A 67 2.73 -5.84 4.32
N CYS A 68 3.14 -7.09 4.22
CA CYS A 68 3.51 -7.90 5.38
C CYS A 68 4.52 -9.00 5.02
N ALA A 69 5.11 -9.62 6.05
CA ALA A 69 5.83 -10.86 5.90
C ALA A 69 4.86 -12.05 5.78
N PHE A 70 5.33 -13.15 5.21
CA PHE A 70 4.53 -14.37 5.05
C PHE A 70 3.93 -14.86 6.38
N GLU A 71 4.74 -14.85 7.42
CA GLU A 71 4.36 -15.32 8.77
C GLU A 71 3.28 -14.47 9.43
N GLN A 72 3.10 -13.22 8.96
CA GLN A 72 2.12 -12.28 9.50
C GLN A 72 0.73 -12.41 8.85
N LEU A 73 0.60 -13.09 7.72
CA LEU A 73 -0.64 -13.14 6.94
C LEU A 73 -1.85 -13.56 7.77
N SER A 74 -1.75 -14.66 8.53
CA SER A 74 -2.87 -15.16 9.33
C SER A 74 -3.25 -14.21 10.46
N THR A 75 -2.26 -13.60 11.13
CA THR A 75 -2.49 -12.63 12.20
C THR A 75 -3.19 -11.38 11.68
N LEU A 76 -2.74 -10.87 10.53
CA LEU A 76 -3.35 -9.70 9.89
C LEU A 76 -4.78 -9.98 9.43
N ILE A 77 -5.05 -11.12 8.81
CA ILE A 77 -6.40 -11.52 8.40
C ILE A 77 -7.33 -11.58 9.60
N ASN A 78 -6.89 -12.19 10.71
CA ASN A 78 -7.69 -12.31 11.92
C ASN A 78 -7.95 -10.95 12.60
N ALA A 79 -6.95 -10.07 12.64
CA ALA A 79 -7.10 -8.72 13.15
C ALA A 79 -8.02 -7.87 12.27
N ALA A 80 -7.87 -7.95 10.94
CA ALA A 80 -8.69 -7.24 9.96
C ALA A 80 -10.16 -7.60 10.08
N LYS A 81 -10.49 -8.90 10.22
CA LYS A 81 -11.87 -9.38 10.38
C LYS A 81 -12.57 -8.77 11.58
N LYS A 82 -11.86 -8.57 12.71
CA LYS A 82 -12.42 -7.93 13.92
C LYS A 82 -12.83 -6.46 13.69
N HIS A 83 -12.32 -5.84 12.62
CA HIS A 83 -12.60 -4.45 12.25
C HIS A 83 -13.47 -4.31 10.99
N GLY A 84 -14.13 -5.42 10.58
CA GLY A 84 -15.08 -5.42 9.48
C GLY A 84 -14.46 -5.67 8.09
N PHE A 85 -13.16 -5.94 8.00
CA PHE A 85 -12.52 -6.38 6.74
C PHE A 85 -12.61 -7.89 6.63
N VAL A 86 -13.76 -8.38 6.18
CA VAL A 86 -14.07 -9.82 6.17
C VAL A 86 -13.50 -10.57 4.97
N ASN A 87 -13.17 -9.85 3.92
CA ASN A 87 -12.65 -10.40 2.67
C ASN A 87 -11.22 -9.92 2.38
N TYR A 88 -10.46 -10.72 1.64
CA TYR A 88 -9.09 -10.37 1.26
C TYR A 88 -8.69 -10.99 -0.08
N ILE A 89 -7.73 -10.34 -0.74
CA ILE A 89 -7.02 -10.85 -1.93
C ILE A 89 -5.53 -10.83 -1.59
N PRO A 90 -4.83 -11.99 -1.63
CA PRO A 90 -3.38 -12.02 -1.42
C PRO A 90 -2.66 -11.54 -2.68
N LEU A 91 -1.65 -10.67 -2.49
CA LEU A 91 -0.74 -10.23 -3.52
C LEU A 91 0.67 -10.72 -3.21
N VAL A 92 1.40 -11.11 -4.24
CA VAL A 92 2.80 -11.55 -4.16
C VAL A 92 3.65 -10.65 -5.04
N PHE A 93 4.74 -10.15 -4.48
CA PHE A 93 5.72 -9.36 -5.23
C PHE A 93 7.01 -10.15 -5.36
N VAL A 94 7.45 -10.36 -6.59
CA VAL A 94 8.64 -11.15 -6.91
C VAL A 94 9.79 -10.21 -7.24
N LYS A 95 10.86 -10.28 -6.46
CA LYS A 95 12.06 -9.48 -6.63
C LYS A 95 13.00 -10.15 -7.62
N ASN A 96 13.61 -9.37 -8.50
CA ASN A 96 14.70 -9.83 -9.36
C ASN A 96 16.07 -9.81 -8.67
N TYR A 97 16.09 -9.57 -7.35
CA TYR A 97 17.28 -9.60 -6.50
C TYR A 97 16.90 -10.16 -5.12
N SER A 98 17.90 -10.67 -4.40
CA SER A 98 17.68 -11.25 -3.08
C SER A 98 18.35 -10.41 -1.98
N PRO A 99 17.58 -9.69 -1.19
CA PRO A 99 18.12 -8.95 -0.05
C PRO A 99 18.30 -9.80 1.20
N GLN A 100 17.71 -10.99 1.25
CA GLN A 100 17.63 -11.80 2.46
C GLN A 100 18.03 -13.25 2.20
N VAL A 101 18.99 -13.74 2.97
CA VAL A 101 19.32 -15.17 3.03
C VAL A 101 18.37 -15.83 4.03
N LEU A 102 17.60 -16.80 3.56
CA LEU A 102 16.69 -17.59 4.39
C LEU A 102 17.42 -18.77 5.04
N LYS A 103 18.20 -19.50 4.25
CA LYS A 103 19.05 -20.62 4.69
C LYS A 103 20.40 -20.60 3.98
N ALA A 104 21.44 -20.18 4.67
CA ALA A 104 22.78 -20.00 4.10
C ALA A 104 23.36 -21.32 3.55
N ASN A 105 23.32 -22.40 4.35
CA ASN A 105 23.87 -23.70 3.97
C ASN A 105 23.17 -24.33 2.76
N MET A 106 21.92 -24.00 2.53
CA MET A 106 21.12 -24.45 1.37
C MET A 106 21.14 -23.43 0.22
N ARG A 107 21.74 -22.26 0.42
CA ARG A 107 21.74 -21.13 -0.53
C ARG A 107 20.33 -20.68 -0.93
N ILE A 108 19.36 -20.84 -0.02
CA ILE A 108 17.99 -20.38 -0.22
C ILE A 108 17.89 -18.91 0.18
N VAL A 109 17.36 -18.11 -0.73
CA VAL A 109 17.24 -16.66 -0.58
C VAL A 109 15.79 -16.21 -0.74
N GLY A 110 15.37 -15.21 0.06
CA GLY A 110 14.03 -14.64 -0.02
C GLY A 110 13.91 -13.65 -1.15
N ALA A 111 13.06 -13.94 -2.11
CA ALA A 111 12.81 -13.08 -3.26
C ALA A 111 11.35 -12.60 -3.34
N THR A 112 10.55 -12.83 -2.31
CA THR A 112 9.14 -12.45 -2.30
C THR A 112 8.81 -11.47 -1.18
N GLU A 113 7.86 -10.59 -1.46
CA GLU A 113 7.12 -9.80 -0.49
C GLU A 113 5.62 -10.07 -0.66
N TYR A 114 4.85 -9.83 0.37
CA TYR A 114 3.42 -10.10 0.36
C TYR A 114 2.63 -8.85 0.71
N ALA A 115 1.41 -8.77 0.19
CA ALA A 115 0.41 -7.82 0.68
C ALA A 115 -0.97 -8.45 0.67
N LEU A 116 -1.87 -7.88 1.43
CA LEU A 116 -3.29 -8.21 1.44
C LEU A 116 -4.08 -7.00 0.98
N VAL A 117 -4.95 -7.19 -0.01
CA VAL A 117 -6.02 -6.23 -0.29
C VAL A 117 -7.19 -6.62 0.59
N LEU A 118 -7.46 -5.85 1.61
CA LEU A 118 -8.52 -6.08 2.60
C LEU A 118 -9.74 -5.23 2.27
N TYR A 119 -10.93 -5.83 2.28
CA TYR A 119 -12.16 -5.12 1.99
C TYR A 119 -13.34 -5.69 2.81
N ARG A 120 -14.41 -4.91 2.89
CA ARG A 120 -15.63 -5.27 3.62
C ARG A 120 -16.50 -6.21 2.78
N ASP A 121 -17.80 -5.96 2.71
CA ASP A 121 -18.75 -6.82 2.02
C ASP A 121 -18.67 -6.68 0.50
N ARG A 122 -18.39 -5.48 0.00
CA ARG A 122 -18.35 -5.20 -1.42
C ARG A 122 -16.96 -5.31 -2.00
N LEU A 123 -16.89 -5.81 -3.22
CA LEU A 123 -15.64 -5.79 -3.97
C LEU A 123 -15.06 -4.37 -4.04
N PRO A 124 -13.76 -4.21 -3.89
CA PRO A 124 -13.12 -2.91 -4.00
C PRO A 124 -13.23 -2.36 -5.42
N LYS A 125 -13.01 -1.06 -5.57
CA LYS A 125 -12.76 -0.45 -6.87
C LYS A 125 -11.63 -1.21 -7.55
N PHE A 126 -11.83 -1.54 -8.82
CA PHE A 126 -10.88 -2.32 -9.58
C PHE A 126 -10.83 -1.83 -11.03
N ARG A 127 -9.64 -1.42 -11.48
CA ARG A 127 -9.37 -0.92 -12.83
C ARG A 127 -8.44 -1.88 -13.54
N ASN A 128 -8.95 -2.51 -14.57
CA ASN A 128 -8.23 -3.50 -15.37
C ASN A 128 -8.23 -3.17 -16.86
N GLY A 129 -8.35 -1.88 -17.21
CA GLY A 129 -8.45 -1.42 -18.59
C GLY A 129 -9.78 -1.73 -19.26
N CYS A 130 -10.82 -2.09 -18.49
CA CYS A 130 -12.16 -2.29 -19.04
C CYS A 130 -12.72 -0.97 -19.58
N ILE A 131 -13.17 -0.98 -20.83
CA ILE A 131 -13.82 0.16 -21.48
C ILE A 131 -15.26 0.24 -20.95
N GLN A 132 -15.73 1.45 -20.71
CA GLN A 132 -17.11 1.72 -20.30
C GLN A 132 -17.87 2.38 -21.44
N ASP A 133 -19.15 2.06 -21.55
CA ASP A 133 -20.07 2.73 -22.46
C ASP A 133 -20.45 4.13 -21.91
N GLU A 134 -21.22 4.90 -22.66
CA GLU A 134 -21.72 6.23 -22.31
C GLU A 134 -22.54 6.28 -21.01
N ASN A 135 -23.08 5.13 -20.57
CA ASN A 135 -23.82 4.96 -19.32
C ASN A 135 -22.94 4.49 -18.16
N GLY A 136 -21.61 4.37 -18.36
CA GLY A 136 -20.66 3.88 -17.35
C GLY A 136 -20.75 2.37 -17.09
N LYS A 137 -21.30 1.59 -18.02
CA LYS A 137 -21.36 0.14 -17.94
C LYS A 137 -20.16 -0.48 -18.66
N ASN A 138 -19.53 -1.45 -18.01
CA ASN A 138 -18.37 -2.14 -18.58
C ASN A 138 -18.74 -2.92 -19.85
N ILE A 139 -18.01 -2.69 -20.93
CA ILE A 139 -18.13 -3.44 -22.19
C ILE A 139 -17.45 -4.79 -21.97
N ARG A 140 -18.22 -5.86 -22.18
CA ARG A 140 -17.75 -7.24 -22.00
C ARG A 140 -16.56 -7.54 -22.92
N GLY A 141 -15.53 -8.17 -22.35
CA GLY A 141 -14.35 -8.63 -23.10
C GLY A 141 -13.26 -7.58 -23.31
N THR A 142 -13.44 -6.34 -22.82
CA THR A 142 -12.42 -5.29 -22.94
C THR A 142 -11.43 -5.24 -21.78
N GLY A 143 -11.80 -5.77 -20.59
CA GLY A 143 -10.91 -5.78 -19.43
C GLY A 143 -9.86 -6.90 -19.49
N HIS A 144 -8.71 -6.65 -18.90
CA HIS A 144 -7.62 -7.62 -18.81
C HIS A 144 -7.67 -8.41 -17.50
N MET A 145 -7.19 -9.65 -17.54
CA MET A 145 -6.92 -10.44 -16.33
C MET A 145 -5.68 -9.87 -15.65
N ILE A 146 -5.77 -9.53 -14.37
CA ILE A 146 -4.63 -9.08 -13.57
C ILE A 146 -4.23 -10.22 -12.65
N PHE A 147 -2.98 -10.66 -12.78
CA PHE A 147 -2.42 -11.66 -11.87
C PHE A 147 -2.25 -11.07 -10.47
N ASN A 148 -2.37 -11.89 -9.46
CA ASN A 148 -2.13 -11.48 -8.07
C ASN A 148 -0.62 -11.45 -7.71
N TRP A 149 0.27 -11.52 -8.69
CA TRP A 149 1.70 -11.35 -8.51
C TRP A 149 2.24 -10.22 -9.39
N PHE A 150 3.27 -9.53 -8.89
CA PHE A 150 3.88 -8.38 -9.53
C PHE A 150 5.39 -8.48 -9.50
N ASN A 151 6.05 -8.04 -10.55
CA ASN A 151 7.48 -7.82 -10.54
C ASN A 151 7.81 -6.63 -9.63
N TRP A 152 8.76 -6.86 -8.71
CA TRP A 152 9.29 -5.84 -7.84
C TRP A 152 10.66 -5.42 -8.35
N GLU A 153 10.68 -4.35 -9.10
CA GLU A 153 11.91 -3.71 -9.55
C GLU A 153 12.33 -2.63 -8.56
N LYS A 154 13.62 -2.39 -8.45
CA LYS A 154 14.14 -1.27 -7.67
C LYS A 154 13.73 0.03 -8.34
N ASP A 155 13.55 1.06 -7.53
CA ASP A 155 13.35 2.42 -8.04
C ASP A 155 14.53 2.86 -8.92
N ALA A 156 14.24 3.72 -9.89
CA ALA A 156 15.24 4.40 -10.69
C ALA A 156 16.11 5.34 -9.82
N LYS A 157 17.26 5.78 -10.35
CA LYS A 157 18.25 6.56 -9.57
C LYS A 157 17.75 7.94 -9.12
N ASP A 158 16.76 8.48 -9.80
CA ASP A 158 16.12 9.77 -9.49
C ASP A 158 15.15 9.69 -8.31
N ILE A 159 14.78 8.47 -7.89
CA ILE A 159 13.98 8.24 -6.69
C ILE A 159 14.90 8.11 -5.47
N PRO A 160 14.84 9.03 -4.49
CA PRO A 160 15.73 8.98 -3.35
C PRO A 160 15.44 7.76 -2.47
N LYS A 161 16.50 7.09 -2.03
CA LYS A 161 16.41 5.99 -1.06
C LYS A 161 16.53 6.55 0.35
N ILE A 162 15.39 6.74 1.00
CA ILE A 162 15.28 7.38 2.31
C ILE A 162 15.19 6.34 3.43
N HIS A 163 14.37 5.29 3.21
CA HIS A 163 14.01 4.34 4.24
C HIS A 163 14.51 2.93 3.90
N PRO A 164 15.07 2.14 4.83
CA PRO A 164 15.57 0.78 4.55
C PRO A 164 14.51 -0.16 3.99
N ALA A 165 13.26 0.04 4.41
CA ALA A 165 12.09 -0.74 4.00
C ALA A 165 11.26 -0.09 2.89
N GLN A 166 11.82 0.91 2.21
CA GLN A 166 11.12 1.64 1.16
C GLN A 166 10.56 0.70 0.10
N LYS A 167 9.27 0.87 -0.19
CA LYS A 167 8.60 0.21 -1.30
C LYS A 167 8.87 1.01 -2.59
N PRO A 168 9.14 0.36 -3.72
CA PRO A 168 9.35 1.07 -4.98
C PRO A 168 8.12 1.88 -5.40
N VAL A 169 8.34 3.11 -5.80
CA VAL A 169 7.28 4.01 -6.28
C VAL A 169 6.52 3.39 -7.45
N ALA A 170 7.23 2.72 -8.37
CA ALA A 170 6.63 2.06 -9.53
C ALA A 170 5.65 0.92 -9.13
N VAL A 171 5.98 0.14 -8.09
CA VAL A 171 5.09 -0.91 -7.56
C VAL A 171 3.84 -0.30 -6.94
N ILE A 172 4.02 0.76 -6.14
CA ILE A 172 2.89 1.46 -5.51
C ILE A 172 1.98 2.10 -6.56
N LYS A 173 2.54 2.71 -7.60
CA LYS A 173 1.74 3.27 -8.72
C LYS A 173 0.81 2.22 -9.33
N LYS A 174 1.31 1.02 -9.64
CA LYS A 174 0.49 -0.07 -10.18
C LYS A 174 -0.71 -0.40 -9.28
N LEU A 175 -0.49 -0.44 -7.96
CA LEU A 175 -1.57 -0.69 -7.02
C LEU A 175 -2.58 0.46 -6.97
N ILE A 176 -2.10 1.70 -6.96
CA ILE A 176 -2.95 2.90 -6.97
C ILE A 176 -3.80 2.94 -8.23
N GLU A 177 -3.22 2.67 -9.41
CA GLU A 177 -3.95 2.61 -10.70
C GLU A 177 -5.04 1.54 -10.70
N ILE A 178 -4.78 0.37 -10.11
CA ILE A 178 -5.76 -0.73 -10.07
C ILE A 178 -6.92 -0.39 -9.13
N PHE A 179 -6.65 0.18 -7.96
CA PHE A 179 -7.64 0.29 -6.87
C PHE A 179 -8.19 1.70 -6.64
N THR A 180 -7.77 2.69 -7.44
CA THR A 180 -8.25 4.07 -7.32
C THR A 180 -8.50 4.70 -8.68
N ASP A 181 -9.20 5.84 -8.68
CA ASP A 181 -9.33 6.74 -9.83
C ASP A 181 -8.59 8.05 -9.56
N GLU A 182 -8.35 8.82 -10.60
CA GLU A 182 -7.88 10.19 -10.49
C GLU A 182 -8.84 11.01 -9.59
N GLY A 183 -8.29 11.86 -8.73
CA GLY A 183 -9.05 12.61 -7.72
C GLY A 183 -9.45 11.81 -6.47
N ASP A 184 -9.17 10.51 -6.41
CA ASP A 184 -9.36 9.75 -5.17
C ASP A 184 -8.30 10.14 -4.11
N VAL A 185 -8.59 9.81 -2.87
CA VAL A 185 -7.71 10.05 -1.72
C VAL A 185 -7.02 8.77 -1.29
N VAL A 186 -5.71 8.82 -1.14
CA VAL A 186 -4.87 7.74 -0.62
C VAL A 186 -4.34 8.13 0.76
N ILE A 187 -4.47 7.24 1.75
CA ILE A 187 -3.92 7.48 3.10
C ILE A 187 -2.90 6.39 3.42
N ASP A 188 -1.71 6.79 3.86
CA ASP A 188 -0.67 5.88 4.35
C ASP A 188 -0.35 6.19 5.82
N PRO A 189 -0.85 5.36 6.76
CA PRO A 189 -0.65 5.58 8.19
C PRO A 189 0.79 5.40 8.67
N CYS A 190 1.67 4.81 7.84
CA CYS A 190 3.07 4.53 8.18
C CYS A 190 3.95 4.81 6.95
N CYS A 191 3.95 6.06 6.49
CA CYS A 191 4.43 6.40 5.16
C CYS A 191 5.96 6.33 4.97
N GLY A 192 6.74 6.29 6.06
CA GLY A 192 8.19 6.13 6.01
C GLY A 192 8.88 7.11 5.08
N SER A 193 9.30 6.62 3.92
CA SER A 193 9.95 7.44 2.89
C SER A 193 9.01 8.35 2.10
N GLY A 194 7.68 8.20 2.23
CA GLY A 194 6.71 8.94 1.42
C GLY A 194 6.49 8.39 0.01
N SER A 195 6.99 7.19 -0.32
CA SER A 195 6.81 6.57 -1.65
C SER A 195 5.34 6.50 -2.08
N THR A 196 4.43 6.19 -1.14
CA THR A 196 2.98 6.12 -1.40
C THR A 196 2.43 7.48 -1.77
N LEU A 197 2.86 8.53 -1.06
CA LEU A 197 2.41 9.89 -1.29
C LEU A 197 2.86 10.39 -2.66
N ARG A 198 4.14 10.15 -2.99
CA ARG A 198 4.70 10.48 -4.30
C ARG A 198 3.96 9.76 -5.42
N ALA A 199 3.79 8.43 -5.30
CA ALA A 199 3.08 7.64 -6.29
C ALA A 199 1.65 8.13 -6.53
N ALA A 200 0.93 8.47 -5.46
CA ALA A 200 -0.42 8.99 -5.54
C ALA A 200 -0.46 10.36 -6.23
N ALA A 201 0.43 11.30 -5.86
CA ALA A 201 0.50 12.63 -6.44
C ALA A 201 0.87 12.59 -7.93
N GLU A 202 1.86 11.77 -8.32
CA GLU A 202 2.24 11.60 -9.73
C GLU A 202 1.12 11.01 -10.61
N LEU A 203 0.13 10.36 -10.00
CA LEU A 203 -1.04 9.81 -10.66
C LEU A 203 -2.31 10.68 -10.51
N GLY A 204 -2.20 11.90 -10.00
CA GLY A 204 -3.34 12.81 -9.83
C GLY A 204 -4.30 12.44 -8.69
N ARG A 205 -3.81 11.70 -7.67
CA ARG A 205 -4.55 11.40 -6.45
C ARG A 205 -4.10 12.31 -5.33
N SER A 206 -5.02 12.68 -4.43
CA SER A 206 -4.65 13.33 -3.18
C SER A 206 -4.07 12.31 -2.21
N ALA A 207 -3.05 12.68 -1.44
CA ALA A 207 -2.44 11.74 -0.49
C ALA A 207 -2.18 12.38 0.88
N PHE A 208 -2.39 11.58 1.93
CA PHE A 208 -2.05 11.92 3.31
C PHE A 208 -1.21 10.81 3.91
N GLY A 209 -0.15 11.18 4.65
CA GLY A 209 0.75 10.22 5.27
C GLY A 209 1.10 10.62 6.68
N PHE A 210 1.36 9.62 7.53
CA PHE A 210 1.80 9.79 8.90
C PHE A 210 3.16 9.10 9.06
N GLU A 211 4.10 9.79 9.71
CA GLU A 211 5.42 9.26 10.03
C GLU A 211 5.82 9.74 11.42
N ILE A 212 6.15 8.80 12.30
CA ILE A 212 6.51 9.09 13.69
C ILE A 212 7.98 9.49 13.82
N ASP A 213 8.85 8.96 12.98
CA ASP A 213 10.26 9.30 12.98
C ASP A 213 10.47 10.64 12.26
N ARG A 214 10.91 11.63 13.04
CA ARG A 214 11.11 13.00 12.54
C ARG A 214 12.15 13.09 11.42
N ASN A 215 13.17 12.23 11.43
CA ASN A 215 14.19 12.23 10.39
C ASN A 215 13.61 11.70 9.07
N PHE A 216 12.89 10.58 9.10
CA PHE A 216 12.20 10.06 7.90
C PHE A 216 11.15 11.04 7.41
N TYR A 217 10.36 11.65 8.29
CA TYR A 217 9.40 12.69 7.94
C TYR A 217 10.06 13.87 7.19
N ASN A 218 11.14 14.43 7.74
CA ASN A 218 11.85 15.54 7.11
C ASN A 218 12.45 15.15 5.76
N ARG A 219 13.06 13.98 5.67
CA ARG A 219 13.63 13.49 4.42
C ARG A 219 12.54 13.18 3.37
N ALA A 220 11.43 12.58 3.77
CA ALA A 220 10.30 12.37 2.87
C ALA A 220 9.81 13.70 2.28
N LYS A 221 9.63 14.72 3.14
CA LYS A 221 9.20 16.05 2.72
C LYS A 221 10.19 16.74 1.79
N ASN A 222 11.49 16.67 2.08
CA ASN A 222 12.50 17.47 1.42
C ASN A 222 13.18 16.78 0.22
N GLU A 223 13.10 15.43 0.14
CA GLU A 223 13.76 14.65 -0.89
C GLU A 223 12.75 13.88 -1.76
N MET A 224 11.78 13.15 -1.16
CA MET A 224 10.84 12.30 -1.91
C MET A 224 9.72 13.09 -2.57
N LEU A 225 9.17 14.09 -1.87
CA LEU A 225 8.01 14.85 -2.32
C LEU A 225 8.38 16.15 -3.09
N VAL A 226 9.67 16.41 -3.29
CA VAL A 226 10.16 17.49 -4.15
C VAL A 226 10.31 16.96 -5.57
N PHE A 227 9.22 16.90 -6.29
CA PHE A 227 9.21 16.61 -7.72
C PHE A 227 8.34 17.65 -8.41
N GLU A 228 8.87 18.23 -9.49
CA GLU A 228 8.31 19.30 -10.32
C GLU A 228 7.18 20.16 -9.70
N LYS A 229 7.53 21.40 -9.37
CA LYS A 229 6.67 22.38 -8.69
C LYS A 229 5.33 22.70 -9.37
N ASP A 230 5.12 22.29 -10.60
CA ASP A 230 3.95 22.67 -11.40
C ASP A 230 2.71 21.75 -11.19
N LYS A 231 2.84 20.72 -10.36
CA LYS A 231 1.71 19.86 -9.93
C LYS A 231 1.57 19.81 -8.41
N GLN A 232 1.86 20.90 -7.73
CA GLN A 232 1.74 21.00 -6.29
C GLN A 232 0.27 20.97 -5.85
N LEU A 233 -0.18 19.79 -5.42
CA LEU A 233 -1.12 19.68 -4.32
C LEU A 233 -0.28 19.61 -3.05
N SER A 234 -0.01 20.76 -2.42
CA SER A 234 0.75 20.80 -1.18
C SER A 234 -0.12 20.23 -0.06
N ILE A 235 0.34 19.13 0.55
CA ILE A 235 -0.24 18.51 1.74
C ILE A 235 -0.30 19.51 2.93
N PHE A 236 0.36 20.66 2.84
CA PHE A 236 0.60 21.59 3.93
C PHE A 236 -0.13 22.94 3.84
N ASP A 237 -0.85 23.23 2.77
CA ASP A 237 -1.59 24.50 2.68
C ASP A 237 -2.87 24.51 3.52
N PHE A 238 -3.31 23.36 4.05
CA PHE A 238 -4.44 23.28 4.99
C PHE A 238 -4.14 23.88 6.37
N TYR A 239 -2.89 23.97 6.79
CA TYR A 239 -2.52 24.53 8.10
C TYR A 239 -2.24 26.04 8.11
N LYS A 240 -2.26 26.71 6.97
CA LYS A 240 -2.07 28.17 6.92
C LYS A 240 -3.36 28.98 6.95
N ASN A 241 -4.51 28.32 6.84
CA ASN A 241 -5.83 28.99 6.81
C ASN A 241 -6.82 28.47 7.87
N ALA A 242 -6.32 27.87 8.97
CA ALA A 242 -7.09 27.52 10.15
C ALA A 242 -6.68 28.39 11.34
#